data_7d592f1d04f2903c13890cd24fa89286
#
_entry.id   7d592f1d04f2903c13890cd24fa89286
#
_cell.length_a   1.000
_cell.length_b   1.000
_cell.length_c   1.000
_cell.angle_alpha   90.00
_cell.angle_beta   90.00
_cell.angle_gamma   90.00
#
_symmetry.space_group_name_H-M   'P 1'
#
loop_
_entity.id
_entity.type
_entity.pdbx_description
1 polymer ?
#
loop_
_entity_poly.entity_id
_entity_poly.type
_entity_poly.pdbx_seq_one_letter_code
_entity_poly.pdbx_strand_id
1 'polypeptide(L)'
;MLSGVNVALGVTGSIAAVRTVELAHELRRQGAAVRAITTPAAESIIHPWALEFATERPPVTEITGAVEHVELCGREGWADVFLIAPATANTVGKMAAAVDDTPVTTCAT
;
A
#
# COMPACT_ATOMS: atom_id res chain seq x y z
N MET A 1 20.87 0.11 1.03
CA MET A 1 20.51 -1.31 1.03
C MET A 1 19.31 -1.61 0.12
N LEU A 2 18.32 -0.74 0.07
CA LEU A 2 17.17 -0.89 -0.83
C LEU A 2 17.21 0.10 -2.00
N SER A 3 18.38 0.62 -2.35
CA SER A 3 18.54 1.56 -3.47
C SER A 3 18.01 0.96 -4.75
N GLY A 4 17.15 1.69 -5.44
CA GLY A 4 16.54 1.24 -6.70
C GLY A 4 15.36 0.30 -6.54
N VAL A 5 14.96 -0.04 -5.31
CA VAL A 5 13.79 -0.88 -5.07
C VAL A 5 12.55 -0.02 -4.91
N ASN A 6 11.51 -0.33 -5.66
CA ASN A 6 10.22 0.33 -5.59
C ASN A 6 9.25 -0.54 -4.79
N VAL A 7 8.76 -0.01 -3.68
CA VAL A 7 7.86 -0.73 -2.77
C VAL A 7 6.46 -0.13 -2.84
N ALA A 8 5.48 -0.96 -3.17
CA ALA A 8 4.08 -0.61 -2.99
C ALA A 8 3.68 -1.10 -1.59
N LEU A 9 3.26 -0.18 -0.72
CA LEU A 9 2.90 -0.47 0.67
C LEU A 9 1.38 -0.47 0.81
N GLY A 10 0.81 -1.66 0.94
CA GLY A 10 -0.62 -1.82 1.19
C GLY A 10 -0.92 -1.71 2.68
N VAL A 11 -1.80 -0.78 3.06
CA VAL A 11 -2.15 -0.51 4.46
C VAL A 11 -3.60 -0.92 4.69
N THR A 12 -3.81 -1.85 5.61
CA THR A 12 -5.15 -2.34 5.93
C THR A 12 -5.59 -1.89 7.33
N GLY A 13 -6.85 -2.13 7.66
CA GLY A 13 -7.53 -1.51 8.81
C GLY A 13 -7.23 -2.15 10.17
N SER A 14 -5.97 -2.19 10.57
CA SER A 14 -5.55 -2.57 11.92
C SER A 14 -5.07 -1.33 12.67
N ILE A 15 -5.18 -1.35 13.99
CA ILE A 15 -4.63 -0.26 14.82
C ILE A 15 -3.12 -0.08 14.58
N ALA A 16 -2.44 -1.14 14.18
CA ALA A 16 -1.02 -1.08 13.83
C ALA A 16 -0.75 -0.19 12.60
N ALA A 17 -1.78 0.21 11.86
CA ALA A 17 -1.65 1.15 10.75
C ALA A 17 -1.03 2.48 11.18
N VAL A 18 -1.15 2.87 12.46
CA VAL A 18 -0.52 4.09 12.97
C VAL A 18 1.01 4.04 12.86
N ARG A 19 1.59 2.85 12.76
CA ARG A 19 3.04 2.66 12.61
C ARG A 19 3.53 2.73 11.17
N THR A 20 2.62 2.84 10.21
CA THR A 20 3.02 2.79 8.79
C THR A 20 3.82 4.02 8.35
N VAL A 21 3.62 5.16 9.00
CA VAL A 21 4.44 6.36 8.73
C VAL A 21 5.91 6.07 9.07
N GLU A 22 6.16 5.46 10.23
CA GLU A 22 7.52 5.09 10.63
C GLU A 22 8.12 4.05 9.68
N LEU A 23 7.32 3.07 9.28
CA LEU A 23 7.74 2.03 8.33
C LEU A 23 8.12 2.65 6.98
N ALA A 24 7.28 3.54 6.46
CA ALA A 24 7.55 4.21 5.18
C ALA A 24 8.84 5.03 5.26
N HIS A 25 9.03 5.77 6.35
CA HIS A 25 10.28 6.53 6.56
C HIS A 25 11.49 5.60 6.60
N GLU A 26 11.39 4.47 7.29
CA GLU A 26 12.51 3.52 7.37
C GLU A 26 12.84 2.91 6.02
N LEU A 27 11.82 2.52 5.25
CA LEU A 27 12.05 2.00 3.89
C LEU A 27 12.74 3.04 3.02
N ARG A 28 12.34 4.30 3.12
CA ARG A 28 12.98 5.38 2.38
C ARG A 28 14.40 5.65 2.85
N ARG A 29 14.66 5.55 4.15
CA ARG A 29 16.03 5.65 4.67
C ARG A 29 16.95 4.58 4.09
N GLN A 30 16.41 3.39 3.83
CA GLN A 30 17.16 2.31 3.19
C GLN A 30 17.33 2.51 1.68
N GLY A 31 16.77 3.55 1.12
CA GLY A 31 16.92 3.90 -0.28
C GLY A 31 15.75 3.51 -1.17
N ALA A 32 14.69 2.91 -0.62
CA ALA A 32 13.53 2.51 -1.39
C ALA A 32 12.66 3.72 -1.75
N ALA A 33 12.01 3.65 -2.91
CA ALA A 33 10.88 4.52 -3.22
C ALA A 33 9.61 3.81 -2.78
N VAL A 34 8.70 4.52 -2.12
CA VAL A 34 7.51 3.93 -1.51
C VAL A 34 6.26 4.62 -2.01
N ARG A 35 5.27 3.83 -2.44
CA ARG A 35 3.90 4.31 -2.70
C ARG A 35 2.93 3.54 -1.83
N ALA A 36 2.05 4.27 -1.15
CA ALA A 36 1.06 3.67 -0.28
C ALA A 36 -0.25 3.40 -1.03
N ILE A 37 -0.89 2.30 -0.67
CA ILE A 37 -2.23 1.93 -1.16
C ILE A 37 -3.03 1.60 0.08
N THR A 38 -4.18 2.26 0.27
CA THR A 38 -4.96 2.10 1.49
C THR A 38 -6.30 1.43 1.25
N THR A 39 -6.81 0.73 2.27
CA THR A 39 -8.20 0.31 2.31
C THR A 39 -9.04 1.39 2.97
N PRO A 40 -10.36 1.43 2.73
CA PRO A 40 -11.23 2.37 3.45
C PRO A 40 -11.13 2.22 4.97
N ALA A 41 -10.98 0.99 5.48
CA ALA A 41 -10.83 0.76 6.92
C ALA A 41 -9.54 1.37 7.47
N ALA A 42 -8.45 1.35 6.70
CA ALA A 42 -7.19 1.97 7.11
C ALA A 42 -7.33 3.48 7.26
N GLU A 43 -8.14 4.12 6.42
CA GLU A 43 -8.35 5.56 6.44
C GLU A 43 -9.09 6.03 7.68
N SER A 44 -9.77 5.12 8.41
CA SER A 44 -10.38 5.42 9.69
C SER A 44 -9.35 5.44 10.84
N ILE A 45 -8.14 4.94 10.60
CA ILE A 45 -7.09 4.82 11.61
C ILE A 45 -5.96 5.83 11.33
N ILE A 46 -5.58 5.97 10.07
CA ILE A 46 -4.51 6.89 9.67
C ILE A 46 -4.97 7.70 8.46
N HIS A 47 -4.79 9.01 8.55
CA HIS A 47 -5.21 9.89 7.46
C HIS A 47 -4.26 9.74 6.26
N PRO A 48 -4.81 9.70 5.02
CA PRO A 48 -3.98 9.61 3.82
C PRO A 48 -2.87 10.67 3.73
N TRP A 49 -3.09 11.86 4.25
CA TRP A 49 -2.07 12.91 4.26
C TRP A 49 -0.82 12.54 5.05
N ALA A 50 -0.96 11.73 6.11
CA ALA A 50 0.21 11.27 6.87
C ALA A 50 1.08 10.35 6.02
N LEU A 51 0.46 9.51 5.20
CA LEU A 51 1.17 8.63 4.28
C LEU A 51 1.76 9.40 3.11
N GLU A 52 1.05 10.42 2.62
CA GLU A 52 1.59 11.29 1.58
C GLU A 52 2.84 12.01 2.07
N PHE A 53 2.82 12.51 3.30
CA PHE A 53 3.99 13.14 3.91
C PHE A 53 5.16 12.16 4.01
N ALA A 54 4.90 10.94 4.43
CA ALA A 54 5.95 9.92 4.63
C ALA A 54 6.54 9.41 3.32
N THR A 55 5.73 9.31 2.27
CA THR A 55 6.14 8.74 0.98
C THR A 55 6.44 9.80 -0.08
N GLU A 56 6.07 11.05 0.17
CA GLU A 56 6.15 12.19 -0.75
C GLU A 56 5.26 12.05 -1.98
N ARG A 57 4.29 11.13 -1.93
CA ARG A 57 3.32 10.94 -3.00
C ARG A 57 1.94 10.65 -2.42
N PRO A 58 0.86 11.11 -3.08
CA PRO A 58 -0.49 10.78 -2.62
C PRO A 58 -0.70 9.27 -2.61
N PRO A 59 -1.27 8.70 -1.53
CA PRO A 59 -1.59 7.29 -1.52
C PRO A 59 -2.75 6.99 -2.47
N VAL A 60 -2.80 5.76 -2.98
CA VAL A 60 -3.92 5.28 -3.76
C VAL A 60 -5.02 4.86 -2.79
N THR A 61 -6.12 5.61 -2.77
CA THR A 61 -7.23 5.39 -1.85
C THR A 61 -8.43 4.73 -2.52
N GLU A 62 -8.47 4.77 -3.85
CA GLU A 62 -9.52 4.14 -4.64
C GLU A 62 -8.97 3.77 -6.02
N ILE A 63 -9.60 2.80 -6.66
CA ILE A 63 -9.27 2.43 -8.03
C ILE A 63 -10.23 3.16 -8.96
N THR A 64 -9.68 3.94 -9.87
CA THR A 64 -10.43 4.73 -10.81
C THR A 64 -10.24 4.20 -12.25
N GLY A 65 -10.75 4.92 -13.23
CA GLY A 65 -10.53 4.61 -14.63
C GLY A 65 -9.07 4.74 -15.10
N ALA A 66 -8.17 5.29 -14.26
CA ALA A 66 -6.75 5.39 -14.58
C ALA A 66 -5.99 4.06 -14.39
N VAL A 67 -6.65 3.02 -13.87
CA VAL A 67 -6.09 1.66 -13.72
C VAL A 67 -4.82 1.65 -12.87
N GLU A 68 -4.86 2.31 -11.72
CA GLU A 68 -3.71 2.51 -10.83
C GLU A 68 -3.06 1.19 -10.41
N HIS A 69 -3.87 0.15 -10.20
CA HIS A 69 -3.35 -1.16 -9.76
C HIS A 69 -2.43 -1.79 -10.82
N VAL A 70 -2.70 -1.57 -12.10
CA VAL A 70 -1.84 -2.08 -13.18
C VAL A 70 -0.54 -1.28 -13.26
N GLU A 71 -0.64 0.05 -13.13
CA GLU A 71 0.54 0.90 -13.15
C GLU A 71 1.48 0.61 -11.99
N LEU A 72 0.94 0.33 -10.81
CA LEU A 72 1.73 0.09 -9.60
C LEU A 72 2.17 -1.37 -9.47
N CYS A 73 1.25 -2.30 -9.63
CA CYS A 73 1.43 -3.70 -9.24
C CYS A 73 1.27 -4.69 -10.39
N GLY A 74 1.03 -4.23 -11.60
CA GLY A 74 0.97 -5.09 -12.78
C GLY A 74 2.32 -5.71 -13.09
N ARG A 75 2.36 -6.67 -14.01
CA ARG A 75 3.58 -7.42 -14.36
C ARG A 75 4.75 -6.51 -14.73
N GLU A 76 4.49 -5.41 -15.43
CA GLU A 76 5.48 -4.40 -15.78
C GLU A 76 5.23 -3.09 -15.02
N GLY A 77 4.58 -3.19 -13.86
CA GLY A 77 4.25 -2.05 -13.04
C GLY A 77 5.46 -1.47 -12.31
N TRP A 78 5.23 -0.34 -11.67
CA TRP A 78 6.27 0.39 -10.97
C TRP A 78 6.88 -0.39 -9.80
N ALA A 79 6.06 -1.16 -9.07
CA ALA A 79 6.51 -1.81 -7.83
C ALA A 79 7.34 -3.06 -8.11
N ASP A 80 8.45 -3.17 -7.41
CA ASP A 80 9.25 -4.40 -7.37
C ASP A 80 8.74 -5.34 -6.26
N VAL A 81 8.20 -4.77 -5.19
CA VAL A 81 7.68 -5.50 -4.03
C VAL A 81 6.35 -4.91 -3.62
N PHE A 82 5.39 -5.76 -3.35
CA PHE A 82 4.12 -5.36 -2.74
C PHE A 82 4.10 -5.86 -1.30
N LEU A 83 4.27 -4.94 -0.36
CA LEU A 83 4.28 -5.22 1.07
C LEU A 83 2.94 -4.81 1.67
N ILE A 84 2.25 -5.75 2.29
CA ILE A 84 1.00 -5.46 3.01
C ILE A 84 1.30 -5.44 4.50
N ALA A 85 1.28 -4.27 5.10
CA ALA A 85 1.59 -4.08 6.51
C ALA A 85 0.83 -2.86 7.06
N PRO A 86 -0.06 -3.02 8.03
CA PRO A 86 -0.49 -4.30 8.59
C PRO A 86 -1.44 -5.04 7.65
N ALA A 87 -1.46 -6.37 7.74
CA ALA A 87 -2.40 -7.19 6.99
C ALA A 87 -3.46 -7.74 7.96
N THR A 88 -4.71 -7.32 7.79
CA THR A 88 -5.80 -7.85 8.62
C THR A 88 -6.20 -9.25 8.16
N ALA A 89 -6.79 -10.02 9.06
CA ALA A 89 -7.32 -11.34 8.72
C ALA A 89 -8.36 -11.26 7.61
N ASN A 90 -9.17 -10.20 7.59
CA ASN A 90 -10.14 -9.96 6.53
C ASN A 90 -9.46 -9.80 5.16
N THR A 91 -8.40 -9.00 5.10
CA THR A 91 -7.64 -8.80 3.86
C THR A 91 -6.97 -10.08 3.39
N VAL A 92 -6.32 -10.81 4.31
CA VAL A 92 -5.67 -12.08 3.97
C VAL A 92 -6.70 -13.10 3.48
N GLY A 93 -7.85 -13.18 4.14
CA GLY A 93 -8.93 -14.06 3.73
C GLY A 93 -9.49 -13.71 2.35
N LYS A 94 -9.65 -12.43 2.08
CA LYS A 94 -10.10 -11.97 0.76
C LYS A 94 -9.10 -12.31 -0.34
N MET A 95 -7.82 -12.13 -0.08
CA MET A 95 -6.76 -12.48 -1.02
C MET A 95 -6.78 -13.97 -1.32
N ALA A 96 -6.92 -14.81 -0.28
CA ALA A 96 -6.98 -16.25 -0.43
C ALA A 96 -8.22 -16.70 -1.22
N ALA A 97 -9.33 -15.98 -1.09
CA ALA A 97 -10.59 -16.29 -1.79
C ALA A 97 -10.73 -15.52 -3.11
N ALA A 98 -9.71 -14.76 -3.52
CA ALA A 98 -9.72 -13.91 -4.71
C ALA A 98 -10.86 -12.87 -4.70
N VAL A 99 -11.22 -12.37 -3.52
CA VAL A 99 -12.19 -11.28 -3.40
C VAL A 99 -11.47 -9.95 -3.59
N ASP A 100 -11.93 -9.19 -4.57
CA ASP A 100 -11.26 -8.00 -5.08
C ASP A 100 -12.19 -6.80 -4.91
N ASP A 101 -12.25 -6.25 -3.71
CA ASP A 101 -13.17 -5.15 -3.37
C ASP A 101 -12.51 -3.93 -2.71
N THR A 102 -11.18 -3.91 -2.62
CA THR A 102 -10.44 -2.75 -2.12
C THR A 102 -9.22 -2.50 -3.00
N PRO A 103 -8.61 -1.29 -2.96
CA PRO A 103 -7.37 -1.05 -3.70
C PRO A 103 -6.25 -2.05 -3.36
N VAL A 104 -6.15 -2.45 -2.09
CA VAL A 104 -5.13 -3.41 -1.65
C VAL A 104 -5.39 -4.79 -2.25
N THR A 105 -6.64 -5.29 -2.17
CA THR A 105 -6.97 -6.60 -2.73
C THR A 105 -6.90 -6.58 -4.26
N THR A 106 -7.25 -5.49 -4.90
CA THR A 106 -7.11 -5.33 -6.35
C THR A 106 -5.66 -5.44 -6.78
N CYS A 107 -4.75 -4.77 -6.07
CA CYS A 107 -3.31 -4.85 -6.38
C CYS A 107 -2.75 -6.26 -6.12
N ALA A 108 -3.29 -6.96 -5.14
CA ALA A 108 -2.81 -8.31 -4.80
C ALA A 108 -3.25 -9.37 -5.82
N THR A 109 -4.36 -9.14 -6.52
CA THR A 109 -4.85 -10.07 -7.54
C THR A 109 -4.36 -9.69 -8.92
#